data_aab81484627d5df1b76cf3d5cec6c7dc
#
_entry.id   aab81484627d5df1b76cf3d5cec6c7dc
#
_cell.length_a   1.000
_cell.length_b   1.000
_cell.length_c   1.000
_cell.angle_alpha   90.00
_cell.angle_beta   90.00
_cell.angle_gamma   90.00
#
_symmetry.space_group_name_H-M   'P 1'
#
loop_
_entity.id
_entity.type
_entity.pdbx_description
1 polymer ?
#
loop_
_entity_poly.entity_id
_entity_poly.type
_entity_poly.pdbx_seq_one_letter_code
_entity_poly.pdbx_strand_id
1 'polypeptide(L)'
;MLKEKEINKVKYMYVTARQFKNAIEWKELFPTPKNNFRNKIYPYIVNKSFACEIYLKLLLLIKEERENKIHNLKKLSKDTNMDIEFKKYLINNKLTLTDEEFEEYLSSISNAFEEWRYIYEKKDIKIMHGFLNSYCNYLDEYCKKIMKDLYNIDVDKELIYI
;
A
#
# COMPACT_ATOMS: atom_id res chain seq x y z
N MET A 1 23.45 5.00 -4.83
CA MET A 1 23.21 3.57 -4.49
C MET A 1 23.23 3.44 -2.99
N LEU A 2 22.22 2.85 -2.37
CA LEU A 2 22.09 2.74 -0.91
C LEU A 2 23.26 2.00 -0.28
N LYS A 3 23.64 2.44 0.92
CA LYS A 3 24.63 1.74 1.77
C LYS A 3 24.01 0.47 2.37
N GLU A 4 24.83 -0.47 2.81
CA GLU A 4 24.36 -1.74 3.38
C GLU A 4 23.33 -1.56 4.51
N LYS A 5 23.55 -0.60 5.42
CA LYS A 5 22.60 -0.27 6.49
C LYS A 5 21.23 0.15 5.95
N GLU A 6 21.20 0.90 4.87
CA GLU A 6 19.95 1.36 4.23
C GLU A 6 19.27 0.24 3.46
N ILE A 7 20.04 -0.66 2.83
CA ILE A 7 19.51 -1.89 2.20
C ILE A 7 18.82 -2.75 3.26
N ASN A 8 19.41 -2.96 4.43
CA ASN A 8 18.77 -3.69 5.51
C ASN A 8 17.48 -3.00 5.98
N LYS A 9 17.48 -1.66 6.08
CA LYS A 9 16.26 -0.90 6.38
C LYS A 9 15.17 -1.12 5.33
N VAL A 10 15.50 -1.10 4.05
CA VAL A 10 14.56 -1.38 2.95
C VAL A 10 13.97 -2.78 3.09
N LYS A 11 14.78 -3.81 3.41
CA LYS A 11 14.32 -5.17 3.69
C LYS A 11 13.29 -5.19 4.84
N TYR A 12 13.60 -4.58 5.96
CA TYR A 12 12.68 -4.51 7.11
C TYR A 12 11.38 -3.76 6.79
N MET A 13 11.46 -2.65 6.05
CA MET A 13 10.28 -1.91 5.61
C MET A 13 9.39 -2.80 4.72
N TYR A 14 9.98 -3.54 3.77
CA TYR A 14 9.22 -4.43 2.91
C TYR A 14 8.50 -5.53 3.70
N VAL A 15 9.22 -6.22 4.60
CA VAL A 15 8.62 -7.28 5.46
C VAL A 15 7.49 -6.71 6.30
N THR A 16 7.70 -5.55 6.93
CA THR A 16 6.69 -4.89 7.76
C THR A 16 5.45 -4.56 6.93
N ALA A 17 5.62 -3.96 5.76
CA ALA A 17 4.50 -3.65 4.87
C ALA A 17 3.73 -4.93 4.46
N ARG A 18 4.44 -6.00 4.13
CA ARG A 18 3.84 -7.29 3.74
C ARG A 18 3.07 -7.95 4.89
N GLN A 19 3.56 -7.84 6.12
CA GLN A 19 2.84 -8.33 7.31
C GLN A 19 1.52 -7.58 7.50
N PHE A 20 1.52 -6.25 7.42
CA PHE A 20 0.28 -5.46 7.48
C PHE A 20 -0.65 -5.75 6.30
N LYS A 21 -0.11 -5.84 5.08
CA LYS A 21 -0.91 -6.22 3.89
C LYS A 21 -1.64 -7.53 4.09
N ASN A 22 -0.99 -8.53 4.67
CA ASN A 22 -1.50 -9.90 4.81
C ASN A 22 -2.23 -10.15 6.14
N ALA A 23 -2.30 -9.17 7.05
CA ALA A 23 -2.92 -9.33 8.37
C ALA A 23 -4.41 -9.70 8.28
N ILE A 24 -5.10 -9.22 7.24
CA ILE A 24 -6.49 -9.58 6.94
C ILE A 24 -6.59 -9.76 5.42
N GLU A 25 -7.03 -10.93 4.98
CA GLU A 25 -7.20 -11.19 3.55
C GLU A 25 -8.54 -10.65 3.03
N TRP A 26 -8.55 -10.23 1.77
CA TRP A 26 -9.74 -9.72 1.10
C TRP A 26 -10.94 -10.69 1.20
N LYS A 27 -10.70 -11.99 1.04
CA LYS A 27 -11.74 -13.03 1.14
C LYS A 27 -12.40 -13.08 2.51
N GLU A 28 -11.72 -12.64 3.58
CA GLU A 28 -12.27 -12.62 4.93
C GLU A 28 -13.30 -11.51 5.16
N LEU A 29 -13.40 -10.57 4.23
CA LEU A 29 -14.39 -9.48 4.27
C LEU A 29 -15.79 -9.94 3.79
N PHE A 30 -15.86 -11.05 3.04
CA PHE A 30 -17.14 -11.53 2.54
C PHE A 30 -17.93 -12.20 3.67
N PRO A 31 -19.23 -11.83 3.83
CA PRO A 31 -20.04 -12.40 4.87
C PRO A 31 -20.25 -13.90 4.67
N THR A 32 -19.92 -14.66 5.68
CA THR A 32 -20.32 -16.07 5.81
C THR A 32 -21.20 -16.19 7.05
N PRO A 33 -21.96 -17.29 7.23
CA PRO A 33 -22.76 -17.49 8.45
C PRO A 33 -21.95 -17.39 9.75
N LYS A 34 -20.63 -17.53 9.68
CA LYS A 34 -19.70 -17.47 10.82
C LYS A 34 -18.89 -16.17 10.88
N ASN A 35 -19.02 -15.26 9.91
CA ASN A 35 -18.14 -14.10 9.78
C ASN A 35 -18.94 -12.81 9.62
N ASN A 36 -18.79 -11.88 10.56
CA ASN A 36 -19.44 -10.58 10.50
C ASN A 36 -18.52 -9.58 9.77
N PHE A 37 -18.88 -9.22 8.53
CA PHE A 37 -18.17 -8.25 7.69
C PHE A 37 -17.79 -6.95 8.43
N ARG A 38 -18.72 -6.40 9.24
CA ARG A 38 -18.51 -5.12 9.93
C ARG A 38 -17.33 -5.13 10.90
N ASN A 39 -16.99 -6.28 11.46
CA ASN A 39 -15.94 -6.37 12.48
C ASN A 39 -14.53 -6.38 11.88
N LYS A 40 -14.37 -6.64 10.57
CA LYS A 40 -13.06 -6.76 9.92
C LYS A 40 -12.74 -5.63 8.97
N ILE A 41 -13.74 -4.89 8.48
CA ILE A 41 -13.51 -3.87 7.46
C ILE A 41 -12.60 -2.73 7.94
N TYR A 42 -12.77 -2.27 9.18
CA TYR A 42 -11.96 -1.18 9.72
C TYR A 42 -10.49 -1.59 9.91
N PRO A 43 -10.17 -2.69 10.61
CA PRO A 43 -8.79 -3.17 10.69
C PRO A 43 -8.20 -3.46 9.31
N TYR A 44 -8.99 -3.97 8.36
CA TYR A 44 -8.54 -4.20 6.99
C TYR A 44 -8.08 -2.91 6.31
N ILE A 45 -8.91 -1.86 6.34
CA ILE A 45 -8.58 -0.57 5.73
C ILE A 45 -7.33 0.04 6.38
N VAL A 46 -7.25 0.05 7.71
CA VAL A 46 -6.09 0.57 8.45
C VAL A 46 -4.82 -0.18 8.06
N ASN A 47 -4.84 -1.50 8.06
CA ASN A 47 -3.69 -2.33 7.74
C ASN A 47 -3.24 -2.15 6.28
N LYS A 48 -4.18 -2.15 5.32
CA LYS A 48 -3.85 -1.94 3.91
C LYS A 48 -3.31 -0.54 3.64
N SER A 49 -3.89 0.49 4.26
CA SER A 49 -3.41 1.88 4.13
C SER A 49 -2.01 2.05 4.70
N PHE A 50 -1.74 1.44 5.86
CA PHE A 50 -0.42 1.49 6.46
C PHE A 50 0.62 0.72 5.65
N ALA A 51 0.25 -0.43 5.08
CA ALA A 51 1.11 -1.15 4.15
C ALA A 51 1.46 -0.30 2.92
N CYS A 52 0.47 0.35 2.29
CA CYS A 52 0.70 1.28 1.17
C CYS A 52 1.67 2.40 1.56
N GLU A 53 1.49 3.00 2.73
CA GLU A 53 2.37 4.06 3.22
C GLU A 53 3.83 3.58 3.34
N ILE A 54 4.04 2.40 3.93
CA ILE A 54 5.38 1.85 4.10
C ILE A 54 6.02 1.52 2.74
N TYR A 55 5.28 0.92 1.80
CA TYR A 55 5.79 0.66 0.45
C TYR A 55 6.19 1.95 -0.28
N LEU A 56 5.37 2.99 -0.23
CA LEU A 56 5.69 4.27 -0.85
C LEU A 56 6.90 4.94 -0.21
N LYS A 57 7.03 4.89 1.12
CA LYS A 57 8.21 5.40 1.83
C LYS A 57 9.48 4.59 1.51
N LEU A 58 9.35 3.28 1.32
CA LEU A 58 10.44 2.43 0.85
C LEU A 58 10.93 2.88 -0.53
N LEU A 59 10.01 3.13 -1.47
CA LEU A 59 10.35 3.62 -2.81
C LEU A 59 11.01 5.01 -2.77
N LEU A 60 10.55 5.90 -1.89
CA LEU A 60 11.20 7.21 -1.68
C LEU A 60 12.60 7.06 -1.09
N LEU A 61 12.79 6.17 -0.13
CA LEU A 61 14.11 5.90 0.43
C LEU A 61 15.09 5.40 -0.63
N ILE A 62 14.63 4.51 -1.53
CA ILE A 62 15.44 4.03 -2.65
C ILE A 62 15.78 5.16 -3.63
N LYS A 63 14.80 6.03 -3.94
CA LYS A 63 14.94 7.10 -4.95
C LYS A 63 15.76 8.28 -4.44
N GLU A 64 15.52 8.72 -3.22
CA GLU A 64 16.01 9.98 -2.68
C GLU A 64 17.05 9.82 -1.56
N GLU A 65 17.32 8.60 -1.13
CA GLU A 65 18.25 8.26 -0.02
C GLU A 65 17.89 9.00 1.29
N ARG A 66 16.61 9.40 1.47
CA ARG A 66 16.12 10.11 2.65
C ARG A 66 14.81 9.56 3.18
N GLU A 67 14.61 9.72 4.49
CA GLU A 67 13.35 9.40 5.14
C GLU A 67 12.28 10.45 4.86
N ASN A 68 11.03 9.99 4.77
CA ASN A 68 9.89 10.86 4.58
C ASN A 68 8.89 10.71 5.75
N LYS A 69 8.45 11.84 6.31
CA LYS A 69 7.50 11.91 7.44
C LYS A 69 6.05 12.13 7.02
N ILE A 70 5.77 12.19 5.72
CA ILE A 70 4.42 12.38 5.19
C ILE A 70 3.62 11.10 5.39
N HIS A 71 2.34 11.22 5.74
CA HIS A 71 1.39 10.12 5.91
C HIS A 71 0.30 10.08 4.82
N ASN A 72 0.20 11.14 4.03
CA ASN A 72 -0.80 11.27 2.97
C ASN A 72 -0.44 10.40 1.76
N LEU A 73 -1.22 9.34 1.50
CA LEU A 73 -0.95 8.39 0.43
C LEU A 73 -0.96 9.02 -0.97
N LYS A 74 -1.87 9.95 -1.24
CA LYS A 74 -1.93 10.63 -2.54
C LYS A 74 -0.65 11.42 -2.80
N LYS A 75 -0.15 12.15 -1.79
CA LYS A 75 1.11 12.89 -1.91
C LYS A 75 2.29 11.94 -2.09
N LEU A 76 2.40 10.89 -1.28
CA LEU A 76 3.46 9.89 -1.41
C LEU A 76 3.43 9.20 -2.79
N SER A 77 2.24 8.91 -3.32
CA SER A 77 2.08 8.34 -4.67
C SER A 77 2.63 9.26 -5.74
N LYS A 78 2.33 10.55 -5.67
CA LYS A 78 2.83 11.55 -6.62
C LYS A 78 4.35 11.75 -6.50
N ASP A 79 4.88 11.83 -5.29
CA ASP A 79 6.33 11.96 -5.04
C ASP A 79 7.12 10.76 -5.58
N THR A 80 6.52 9.57 -5.61
CA THR A 80 7.11 8.34 -6.14
C THR A 80 6.78 8.08 -7.62
N ASN A 81 5.86 8.82 -8.23
CA ASN A 81 5.22 8.59 -9.54
C ASN A 81 4.38 7.29 -9.58
N MET A 82 4.01 6.72 -8.44
CA MET A 82 3.23 5.48 -8.37
C MET A 82 1.76 5.67 -8.77
N ASP A 83 1.23 6.87 -8.70
CA ASP A 83 -0.08 7.23 -9.27
C ASP A 83 -0.10 6.99 -10.79
N ILE A 84 0.91 7.47 -11.51
CA ILE A 84 1.04 7.30 -12.96
C ILE A 84 1.25 5.83 -13.32
N GLU A 85 2.17 5.15 -12.63
CA GLU A 85 2.49 3.75 -12.90
C GLU A 85 1.30 2.82 -12.58
N PHE A 86 0.58 3.08 -11.49
CA PHE A 86 -0.60 2.29 -11.16
C PHE A 86 -1.75 2.52 -12.16
N LYS A 87 -1.94 3.75 -12.63
CA LYS A 87 -2.93 4.04 -13.69
C LYS A 87 -2.62 3.26 -14.97
N LYS A 88 -1.35 3.23 -15.41
CA LYS A 88 -0.92 2.40 -16.53
C LYS A 88 -1.19 0.92 -16.30
N TYR A 89 -0.92 0.43 -15.09
CA TYR A 89 -1.20 -0.95 -14.71
C TYR A 89 -2.69 -1.27 -14.82
N LEU A 90 -3.58 -0.41 -14.35
CA LEU A 90 -5.04 -0.60 -14.47
C LEU A 90 -5.47 -0.68 -15.93
N ILE A 91 -5.00 0.24 -16.78
CA ILE A 91 -5.31 0.25 -18.22
C ILE A 91 -4.85 -1.06 -18.89
N ASN A 92 -3.63 -1.52 -18.60
CA ASN A 92 -3.09 -2.76 -19.16
C ASN A 92 -3.88 -4.00 -18.72
N ASN A 93 -4.53 -3.94 -17.55
CA ASN A 93 -5.42 -5.00 -17.05
C ASN A 93 -6.90 -4.78 -17.44
N LYS A 94 -7.17 -3.93 -18.43
CA LYS A 94 -8.51 -3.64 -18.97
C LYS A 94 -9.48 -3.02 -17.93
N LEU A 95 -8.94 -2.39 -16.91
CA LEU A 95 -9.68 -1.60 -15.92
C LEU A 95 -9.58 -0.12 -16.34
N THR A 96 -10.57 0.36 -17.06
CA THR A 96 -10.60 1.75 -17.51
C THR A 96 -11.31 2.62 -16.49
N LEU A 97 -10.56 3.56 -15.91
CA LEU A 97 -11.09 4.66 -15.11
C LEU A 97 -10.82 5.96 -15.87
N THR A 98 -11.74 6.90 -15.82
CA THR A 98 -11.44 8.28 -16.26
C THR A 98 -10.40 8.91 -15.36
N ASP A 99 -9.83 10.03 -15.78
CA ASP A 99 -8.84 10.76 -14.96
C ASP A 99 -9.48 11.27 -13.67
N GLU A 100 -10.74 11.72 -13.76
CA GLU A 100 -11.53 12.20 -12.64
C GLU A 100 -11.83 11.08 -11.64
N GLU A 101 -12.29 9.92 -12.11
CA GLU A 101 -12.54 8.76 -11.25
C GLU A 101 -11.27 8.27 -10.55
N PHE A 102 -10.14 8.21 -11.27
CA PHE A 102 -8.86 7.81 -10.68
C PHE A 102 -8.43 8.78 -9.57
N GLU A 103 -8.51 10.09 -9.82
CA GLU A 103 -8.18 11.12 -8.83
C GLU A 103 -9.13 11.11 -7.63
N GLU A 104 -10.43 10.84 -7.83
CA GLU A 104 -11.41 10.66 -6.76
C GLU A 104 -11.05 9.46 -5.89
N TYR A 105 -10.77 8.30 -6.50
CA TYR A 105 -10.43 7.09 -5.76
C TYR A 105 -9.10 7.24 -4.99
N LEU A 106 -8.09 7.83 -5.62
CA LEU A 106 -6.81 8.11 -4.95
C LEU A 106 -7.00 9.11 -3.79
N SER A 107 -7.89 10.09 -3.94
CA SER A 107 -8.24 11.04 -2.89
C SER A 107 -8.97 10.35 -1.72
N SER A 108 -9.87 9.40 -2.02
CA SER A 108 -10.62 8.66 -0.99
C SER A 108 -9.72 7.82 -0.07
N ILE A 109 -8.56 7.38 -0.53
CA ILE A 109 -7.60 6.62 0.28
C ILE A 109 -6.49 7.49 0.89
N SER A 110 -6.47 8.78 0.57
CA SER A 110 -5.36 9.70 0.85
C SER A 110 -4.93 9.72 2.31
N ASN A 111 -5.87 9.81 3.24
CA ASN A 111 -5.65 9.87 4.68
C ASN A 111 -6.19 8.62 5.39
N ALA A 112 -6.40 7.53 4.67
CA ALA A 112 -7.12 6.37 5.18
C ALA A 112 -6.49 5.79 6.45
N PHE A 113 -5.15 5.76 6.56
CA PHE A 113 -4.48 5.25 7.76
C PHE A 113 -4.80 6.09 9.01
N GLU A 114 -4.83 7.41 8.90
CA GLU A 114 -5.12 8.29 10.03
C GLU A 114 -6.61 8.35 10.33
N GLU A 115 -7.44 8.52 9.32
CA GLU A 115 -8.88 8.72 9.47
C GLU A 115 -9.60 7.48 10.00
N TRP A 116 -9.23 6.30 9.53
CA TRP A 116 -9.88 5.06 9.91
C TRP A 116 -9.46 4.51 11.28
N ARG A 117 -8.32 4.94 11.82
CA ARG A 117 -7.97 4.67 13.23
C ARG A 117 -8.91 5.35 14.21
N TYR A 118 -9.48 6.50 13.82
CA TYR A 118 -10.37 7.33 14.62
C TYR A 118 -11.78 7.39 14.02
N ILE A 119 -12.21 6.31 13.37
CA ILE A 119 -13.51 6.23 12.68
C ILE A 119 -14.68 6.51 13.63
N TYR A 120 -14.53 6.18 14.92
CA TYR A 120 -15.54 6.42 15.95
C TYR A 120 -15.78 7.92 16.23
N GLU A 121 -14.87 8.79 15.83
CA GLU A 121 -14.99 10.25 15.96
C GLU A 121 -15.58 10.89 14.70
N LYS A 122 -15.64 10.17 13.58
CA LYS A 122 -16.03 10.71 12.28
C LYS A 122 -17.32 10.07 11.77
N LYS A 123 -18.16 10.92 11.16
CA LYS A 123 -19.35 10.49 10.43
C LYS A 123 -19.05 10.57 8.93
N ASP A 124 -19.55 9.61 8.14
CA ASP A 124 -19.55 9.67 6.68
C ASP A 124 -18.18 9.63 5.96
N ILE A 125 -17.26 8.78 6.41
CA ILE A 125 -16.05 8.49 5.63
C ILE A 125 -16.38 7.48 4.52
N LYS A 126 -16.11 7.87 3.28
CA LYS A 126 -16.19 6.98 2.11
C LYS A 126 -14.79 6.57 1.69
N ILE A 127 -14.58 5.30 1.46
CA ILE A 127 -13.34 4.77 0.91
C ILE A 127 -13.62 3.71 -0.16
N MET A 128 -12.87 3.80 -1.24
CA MET A 128 -12.90 2.78 -2.29
C MET A 128 -11.98 1.61 -1.92
N HIS A 129 -12.48 0.72 -1.06
CA HIS A 129 -11.69 -0.38 -0.49
C HIS A 129 -11.16 -1.36 -1.54
N GLY A 130 -11.88 -1.57 -2.66
CA GLY A 130 -11.38 -2.35 -3.80
C GLY A 130 -10.18 -1.70 -4.48
N PHE A 131 -10.22 -0.37 -4.66
CA PHE A 131 -9.11 0.41 -5.18
C PHE A 131 -7.89 0.34 -4.24
N LEU A 132 -8.10 0.52 -2.92
CA LEU A 132 -7.05 0.40 -1.90
C LEU A 132 -6.39 -0.98 -1.95
N ASN A 133 -7.20 -2.05 -2.04
CA ASN A 133 -6.66 -3.41 -2.14
C ASN A 133 -5.80 -3.62 -3.39
N SER A 134 -6.31 -3.19 -4.55
CA SER A 134 -5.60 -3.29 -5.83
C SER A 134 -4.31 -2.48 -5.82
N TYR A 135 -4.35 -1.28 -5.24
CA TYR A 135 -3.18 -0.42 -5.11
C TYR A 135 -2.13 -1.03 -4.18
N CYS A 136 -2.55 -1.56 -3.03
CA CYS A 136 -1.63 -2.23 -2.09
C CYS A 136 -0.95 -3.45 -2.71
N ASN A 137 -1.69 -4.26 -3.47
CA ASN A 137 -1.12 -5.42 -4.17
C ASN A 137 -0.13 -4.99 -5.26
N TYR A 138 -0.48 -3.95 -6.02
CA TYR A 138 0.41 -3.39 -7.03
C TYR A 138 1.72 -2.88 -6.42
N LEU A 139 1.67 -2.14 -5.32
CA LEU A 139 2.85 -1.63 -4.63
C LEU A 139 3.75 -2.75 -4.10
N ASP A 140 3.17 -3.82 -3.57
CA ASP A 140 3.91 -5.01 -3.12
C ASP A 140 4.73 -5.62 -4.27
N GLU A 141 4.08 -5.91 -5.40
CA GLU A 141 4.75 -6.49 -6.57
C GLU A 141 5.78 -5.54 -7.18
N TYR A 142 5.49 -4.24 -7.20
CA TYR A 142 6.42 -3.24 -7.70
C TYR A 142 7.66 -3.14 -6.81
N CYS A 143 7.51 -3.07 -5.49
CA CYS A 143 8.63 -3.05 -4.55
C CYS A 143 9.47 -4.33 -4.65
N LYS A 144 8.82 -5.49 -4.76
CA LYS A 144 9.50 -6.79 -4.96
C LYS A 144 10.37 -6.77 -6.20
N LYS A 145 9.83 -6.28 -7.32
CA LYS A 145 10.57 -6.14 -8.57
C LYS A 145 11.77 -5.19 -8.42
N ILE A 146 11.58 -4.01 -7.88
CA ILE A 146 12.65 -3.01 -7.68
C ILE A 146 13.77 -3.56 -6.77
N MET A 147 13.43 -4.25 -5.69
CA MET A 147 14.43 -4.85 -4.78
C MET A 147 15.24 -5.93 -5.49
N LYS A 148 14.61 -6.73 -6.36
CA LYS A 148 15.32 -7.73 -7.16
C LYS A 148 16.22 -7.08 -8.21
N ASP A 149 15.68 -6.11 -8.96
CA ASP A 149 16.40 -5.51 -10.09
C ASP A 149 17.60 -4.65 -9.64
N LEU A 150 17.47 -3.88 -8.55
CA LEU A 150 18.51 -2.96 -8.07
C LEU A 150 19.52 -3.59 -7.10
N TYR A 151 19.04 -4.52 -6.27
CA TYR A 151 19.84 -5.05 -5.15
C TYR A 151 20.03 -6.57 -5.22
N ASN A 152 19.47 -7.25 -6.24
CA ASN A 152 19.46 -8.70 -6.37
C ASN A 152 18.87 -9.44 -5.16
N ILE A 153 17.88 -8.80 -4.47
CA ILE A 153 17.20 -9.35 -3.30
C ILE A 153 15.97 -10.13 -3.77
N ASP A 154 15.96 -11.45 -3.55
CA ASP A 154 14.79 -12.29 -3.73
C ASP A 154 14.01 -12.36 -2.41
N VAL A 155 13.01 -11.47 -2.27
CA VAL A 155 12.24 -11.31 -1.02
C VAL A 155 11.49 -12.58 -0.62
N ASP A 156 11.12 -13.43 -1.56
CA ASP A 156 10.40 -14.67 -1.26
C ASP A 156 11.34 -15.76 -0.71
N LYS A 157 12.63 -15.66 -1.00
CA LYS A 157 13.64 -16.62 -0.49
C LYS A 157 14.38 -16.12 0.72
N GLU A 158 14.72 -14.82 0.74
CA GLU A 158 15.63 -14.27 1.75
C GLU A 158 14.91 -13.78 3.01
N LEU A 159 13.60 -13.45 2.90
CA LEU A 159 12.86 -12.79 3.98
C LEU A 159 11.83 -13.69 4.69
N ILE A 160 11.93 -15.01 4.50
CA ILE A 160 11.02 -15.98 5.16
C ILE A 160 11.23 -16.04 6.69
N TYR A 161 12.38 -15.58 7.18
CA TYR A 161 12.81 -15.77 8.57
C TYR A 161 13.04 -14.47 9.37
N ILE A 162 12.52 -13.33 8.89
CA ILE A 162 12.59 -12.06 9.63
C ILE A 162 11.23 -11.77 10.34
#